data_667df9746eda36ae8aa7b8386d7101bf
#
_entry.id   667df9746eda36ae8aa7b8386d7101bf
#
_cell.length_a   1.000
_cell.length_b   1.000
_cell.length_c   1.000
_cell.angle_alpha   90.00
_cell.angle_beta   90.00
_cell.angle_gamma   90.00
#
_symmetry.space_group_name_H-M   'P 1'
#
loop_
_entity.id
_entity.type
_entity.pdbx_description
1 polymer ?
#
loop_
_entity_poly.entity_id
_entity_poly.type
_entity_poly.pdbx_seq_one_letter_code
_entity_poly.pdbx_strand_id
1 'polypeptide(L)'
;MQVNRLFQYNTLGALMAGLYGGTLTVGELLEHGDLGLGTLDSIDGELIVLDGKAYQAKGAGEKPEVVEVPADMKVPYAAVIFHEAEVIFKQRFEMTSDELHQRIESYYDGENLFRSIKIKGIFSHMHVRMIPKSASDVRFAEVASRQPEYTAENISGTIVGIWTPEIFHGVSVAGYHLHFISDDLAFGGHVMDYIISEGMVEVGPVDQLDQRFPIQDRQYLFAKFNAKEVREDIDKAE
;
A
#
# COMPACT_ATOMS: atom_id res chain seq x y z
N MET A 1 -12.04 21.54 -13.43
CA MET A 1 -11.05 20.44 -13.36
C MET A 1 -11.59 19.43 -12.36
N GLN A 2 -11.56 18.16 -12.68
CA GLN A 2 -11.85 17.10 -11.72
C GLN A 2 -10.72 17.10 -10.70
N VAL A 3 -11.05 16.94 -9.43
CA VAL A 3 -10.06 16.98 -8.35
C VAL A 3 -9.66 15.53 -8.03
N ASN A 4 -8.40 15.20 -8.23
CA ASN A 4 -7.85 13.88 -7.88
C ASN A 4 -7.59 13.83 -6.38
N ARG A 5 -8.51 13.18 -5.66
CA ARG A 5 -8.52 13.14 -4.21
C ARG A 5 -8.03 11.81 -3.70
N LEU A 6 -6.89 11.82 -3.01
CA LEU A 6 -6.44 10.69 -2.21
C LEU A 6 -7.22 10.69 -0.88
N PHE A 7 -7.99 9.65 -0.65
CA PHE A 7 -8.60 9.39 0.65
C PHE A 7 -7.66 8.52 1.47
N GLN A 8 -7.34 8.97 2.68
CA GLN A 8 -6.55 8.18 3.62
C GLN A 8 -7.27 8.06 4.96
N TYR A 9 -7.41 6.84 5.44
CA TYR A 9 -7.96 6.54 6.76
C TYR A 9 -6.84 6.24 7.75
N ASN A 10 -6.84 6.96 8.89
CA ASN A 10 -5.85 6.92 9.94
C ASN A 10 -4.44 7.33 9.45
N THR A 11 -3.42 7.19 10.28
CA THR A 11 -2.03 7.48 9.96
C THR A 11 -1.17 6.23 10.11
N LEU A 12 -0.12 6.16 9.29
CA LEU A 12 0.88 5.10 9.43
C LEU A 12 1.49 5.10 10.85
N GLY A 13 1.74 6.29 11.41
CA GLY A 13 2.26 6.41 12.77
C GLY A 13 1.37 5.79 13.85
N ALA A 14 0.07 5.83 13.69
CA ALA A 14 -0.86 5.14 14.60
C ALA A 14 -0.77 3.62 14.45
N LEU A 15 -0.63 3.11 13.22
CA LEU A 15 -0.41 1.69 12.94
C LEU A 15 0.92 1.22 13.57
N MET A 16 2.02 1.97 13.35
CA MET A 16 3.35 1.65 13.93
C MET A 16 3.31 1.59 15.46
N ALA A 17 2.48 2.41 16.09
CA ALA A 17 2.30 2.42 17.54
C ALA A 17 1.43 1.26 18.09
N GLY A 18 0.97 0.33 17.23
CA GLY A 18 0.22 -0.85 17.65
C GLY A 18 -1.31 -0.68 17.65
N LEU A 19 -1.84 0.38 17.01
CA LEU A 19 -3.29 0.60 16.90
C LEU A 19 -3.86 -0.14 15.69
N TYR A 20 -4.08 -1.44 15.83
CA TYR A 20 -4.45 -2.36 14.76
C TYR A 20 -5.95 -2.60 14.61
N GLY A 21 -6.76 -2.04 15.49
CA GLY A 21 -8.22 -2.21 15.44
C GLY A 21 -8.83 -1.55 14.21
N GLY A 22 -9.50 -2.32 13.36
CA GLY A 22 -10.22 -1.82 12.20
C GLY A 22 -11.48 -1.06 12.62
N THR A 23 -11.66 0.14 12.09
CA THR A 23 -12.76 1.04 12.46
C THR A 23 -13.51 1.61 11.26
N LEU A 24 -12.97 1.52 10.04
CA LEU A 24 -13.66 1.83 8.77
C LEU A 24 -13.91 0.51 8.02
N THR A 25 -15.10 0.34 7.44
CA THR A 25 -15.40 -0.84 6.63
C THR A 25 -14.78 -0.73 5.23
N VAL A 26 -14.47 -1.87 4.62
CA VAL A 26 -14.00 -1.93 3.23
C VAL A 26 -15.04 -1.35 2.27
N GLY A 27 -16.34 -1.58 2.53
CA GLY A 27 -17.40 -0.97 1.73
C GLY A 27 -17.36 0.55 1.73
N GLU A 28 -17.21 1.17 2.92
CA GLU A 28 -17.03 2.62 3.04
C GLU A 28 -15.73 3.11 2.40
N LEU A 29 -14.64 2.34 2.50
CA LEU A 29 -13.37 2.67 1.87
C LEU A 29 -13.50 2.76 0.35
N LEU A 30 -14.16 1.78 -0.28
CA LEU A 30 -14.34 1.70 -1.74
C LEU A 30 -15.26 2.80 -2.31
N GLU A 31 -16.02 3.52 -1.48
CA GLU A 31 -16.74 4.73 -1.90
C GLU A 31 -15.79 5.89 -2.23
N HIS A 32 -14.51 5.80 -1.85
CA HIS A 32 -13.51 6.85 -2.00
C HIS A 32 -12.41 6.55 -3.03
N GLY A 33 -12.39 5.34 -3.61
CA GLY A 33 -11.37 5.01 -4.60
C GLY A 33 -11.50 3.60 -5.16
N ASP A 34 -10.93 3.39 -6.32
CA ASP A 34 -10.87 2.13 -7.06
C ASP A 34 -9.46 1.52 -7.10
N LEU A 35 -8.46 2.27 -6.62
CA LEU A 35 -7.06 1.86 -6.53
C LEU A 35 -6.48 2.29 -5.19
N GLY A 36 -5.71 1.40 -4.54
CA GLY A 36 -5.04 1.72 -3.29
C GLY A 36 -4.55 0.53 -2.51
N LEU A 37 -4.19 0.77 -1.26
CA LEU A 37 -3.54 -0.21 -0.39
C LEU A 37 -3.81 0.07 1.09
N GLY A 38 -3.39 -0.84 1.95
CA GLY A 38 -3.50 -0.75 3.39
C GLY A 38 -3.34 -2.09 4.06
N THR A 39 -3.99 -2.26 5.22
CA THR A 39 -4.06 -3.54 5.93
C THR A 39 -5.45 -3.76 6.54
N LEU A 40 -5.77 -4.99 6.92
CA LEU A 40 -7.04 -5.34 7.54
C LEU A 40 -6.98 -5.33 9.05
N ASP A 41 -8.12 -5.46 9.70
CA ASP A 41 -8.24 -5.53 11.16
C ASP A 41 -7.21 -6.49 11.76
N SER A 42 -6.57 -6.05 12.86
CA SER A 42 -5.49 -6.79 13.50
C SER A 42 -4.24 -6.98 12.61
N ILE A 43 -4.00 -6.06 11.65
CA ILE A 43 -2.95 -6.13 10.62
C ILE A 43 -2.89 -7.50 9.91
N ASP A 44 -4.06 -8.10 9.62
CA ASP A 44 -4.15 -9.43 9.03
C ASP A 44 -3.85 -9.38 7.52
N GLY A 45 -2.57 -9.32 7.17
CA GLY A 45 -2.08 -9.27 5.78
C GLY A 45 -2.21 -7.91 5.11
N GLU A 46 -1.91 -7.89 3.82
CA GLU A 46 -1.88 -6.70 2.98
C GLU A 46 -3.22 -6.50 2.25
N LEU A 47 -3.79 -5.30 2.35
CA LEU A 47 -4.95 -4.92 1.57
C LEU A 47 -4.51 -4.36 0.22
N ILE A 48 -5.11 -4.84 -0.86
CA ILE A 48 -4.88 -4.38 -2.22
C ILE A 48 -6.24 -3.96 -2.79
N VAL A 49 -6.37 -2.72 -3.23
CA VAL A 49 -7.55 -2.24 -3.95
C VAL A 49 -7.19 -2.06 -5.41
N LEU A 50 -7.85 -2.81 -6.29
CA LEU A 50 -7.64 -2.77 -7.73
C LEU A 50 -8.98 -2.83 -8.46
N ASP A 51 -9.21 -1.86 -9.36
CA ASP A 51 -10.41 -1.73 -10.20
C ASP A 51 -11.73 -1.82 -9.36
N GLY A 52 -11.73 -1.17 -8.17
CA GLY A 52 -12.87 -1.08 -7.26
C GLY A 52 -13.16 -2.35 -6.46
N LYS A 53 -12.25 -3.31 -6.44
CA LYS A 53 -12.32 -4.51 -5.62
C LYS A 53 -11.20 -4.54 -4.59
N ALA A 54 -11.51 -5.08 -3.43
CA ALA A 54 -10.55 -5.24 -2.34
C ALA A 54 -10.10 -6.70 -2.23
N TYR A 55 -8.79 -6.90 -2.10
CA TYR A 55 -8.17 -8.20 -1.92
C TYR A 55 -7.27 -8.19 -0.69
N GLN A 56 -7.21 -9.31 0.01
CA GLN A 56 -6.27 -9.57 1.10
C GLN A 56 -5.19 -10.52 0.60
N ALA A 57 -3.92 -10.12 0.71
CA ALA A 57 -2.78 -11.02 0.57
C ALA A 57 -2.21 -11.35 1.95
N LYS A 58 -2.11 -12.63 2.27
CA LYS A 58 -1.57 -13.10 3.55
C LYS A 58 -0.66 -14.32 3.37
N GLY A 59 0.28 -14.47 4.30
CA GLY A 59 1.14 -15.65 4.33
C GLY A 59 0.38 -16.87 4.83
N ALA A 60 0.38 -17.95 4.04
CA ALA A 60 -0.27 -19.22 4.36
C ALA A 60 0.74 -20.38 4.25
N GLY A 61 1.75 -20.39 5.14
CA GLY A 61 2.82 -21.38 5.13
C GLY A 61 3.83 -21.15 4.00
N GLU A 62 4.00 -22.12 3.11
CA GLU A 62 5.00 -22.05 2.03
C GLU A 62 4.58 -21.17 0.84
N LYS A 63 3.31 -20.79 0.74
CA LYS A 63 2.76 -19.98 -0.34
C LYS A 63 1.89 -18.87 0.21
N PRO A 64 1.82 -17.72 -0.47
CA PRO A 64 0.84 -16.70 -0.16
C PRO A 64 -0.58 -17.17 -0.51
N GLU A 65 -1.56 -16.56 0.13
CA GLU A 65 -2.98 -16.69 -0.20
C GLU A 65 -3.52 -15.31 -0.55
N VAL A 66 -4.29 -15.22 -1.63
CA VAL A 66 -5.00 -13.99 -2.01
C VAL A 66 -6.50 -14.30 -2.09
N VAL A 67 -7.30 -13.52 -1.37
CA VAL A 67 -8.76 -13.66 -1.32
C VAL A 67 -9.45 -12.32 -1.50
N GLU A 68 -10.62 -12.30 -2.15
CA GLU A 68 -11.46 -11.11 -2.20
C GLU A 68 -12.04 -10.80 -0.82
N VAL A 69 -12.00 -9.53 -0.41
CA VAL A 69 -12.39 -9.09 0.94
C VAL A 69 -13.85 -8.66 0.94
N PRO A 70 -14.69 -9.19 1.86
CA PRO A 70 -16.06 -8.74 2.04
C PRO A 70 -16.16 -7.26 2.47
N ALA A 71 -17.24 -6.59 2.08
CA ALA A 71 -17.45 -5.17 2.33
C ALA A 71 -17.59 -4.79 3.82
N ASP A 72 -17.94 -5.73 4.68
CA ASP A 72 -18.09 -5.54 6.13
C ASP A 72 -16.78 -5.74 6.92
N MET A 73 -15.73 -6.25 6.28
CA MET A 73 -14.39 -6.29 6.86
C MET A 73 -13.89 -4.87 7.14
N LYS A 74 -13.03 -4.73 8.14
CA LYS A 74 -12.56 -3.42 8.60
C LYS A 74 -11.07 -3.23 8.39
N VAL A 75 -10.69 -1.96 8.23
CA VAL A 75 -9.31 -1.51 8.07
C VAL A 75 -8.91 -0.59 9.23
N PRO A 76 -7.70 -0.76 9.81
CA PRO A 76 -7.11 0.21 10.72
C PRO A 76 -6.38 1.34 9.99
N TYR A 77 -5.89 1.06 8.78
CA TYR A 77 -5.18 1.98 7.89
C TYR A 77 -5.38 1.61 6.44
N ALA A 78 -5.73 2.57 5.60
CA ALA A 78 -5.77 2.41 4.16
C ALA A 78 -5.69 3.77 3.44
N ALA A 79 -5.20 3.75 2.19
CA ALA A 79 -5.20 4.88 1.28
C ALA A 79 -5.75 4.43 -0.08
N VAL A 80 -6.76 5.15 -0.61
CA VAL A 80 -7.40 4.85 -1.90
C VAL A 80 -7.68 6.13 -2.70
N ILE A 81 -7.71 5.98 -4.01
CA ILE A 81 -8.02 7.06 -4.95
C ILE A 81 -8.82 6.49 -6.13
N PHE A 82 -9.70 7.28 -6.74
CA PHE A 82 -10.16 7.00 -8.10
C PHE A 82 -9.01 7.35 -9.05
N HIS A 83 -8.36 6.32 -9.60
CA HIS A 83 -7.12 6.48 -10.34
C HIS A 83 -7.37 7.05 -11.72
N GLU A 84 -6.88 8.25 -11.97
CA GLU A 84 -6.85 8.89 -13.29
C GLU A 84 -5.40 9.18 -13.67
N ALA A 85 -4.88 8.45 -14.66
CA ALA A 85 -3.49 8.60 -15.08
C ALA A 85 -3.29 9.85 -15.93
N GLU A 86 -2.33 10.68 -15.55
CA GLU A 86 -1.81 11.78 -16.39
C GLU A 86 -0.63 11.33 -17.25
N VAL A 87 0.23 10.47 -16.70
CA VAL A 87 1.36 9.87 -17.42
C VAL A 87 1.08 8.42 -17.67
N ILE A 88 1.12 8.02 -18.95
CA ILE A 88 0.96 6.63 -19.37
C ILE A 88 2.09 6.29 -20.34
N PHE A 89 2.86 5.25 -20.03
CA PHE A 89 3.87 4.76 -20.95
C PHE A 89 4.01 3.25 -20.94
N LYS A 90 4.44 2.69 -22.06
CA LYS A 90 4.76 1.27 -22.18
C LYS A 90 6.24 1.01 -21.86
N GLN A 91 6.50 0.16 -20.87
CA GLN A 91 7.80 -0.43 -20.62
C GLN A 91 7.95 -1.67 -21.51
N ARG A 92 9.05 -1.77 -22.29
CA ARG A 92 9.22 -2.79 -23.34
C ARG A 92 10.45 -3.67 -23.20
N PHE A 93 11.26 -3.44 -22.19
CA PHE A 93 12.49 -4.18 -21.91
C PHE A 93 12.69 -4.27 -20.42
N GLU A 94 13.50 -5.23 -20.00
CA GLU A 94 13.72 -5.50 -18.59
C GLU A 94 14.30 -4.28 -17.87
N MET A 95 13.74 -3.99 -16.70
CA MET A 95 14.17 -2.95 -15.76
C MET A 95 13.98 -3.41 -14.34
N THR A 96 14.93 -3.05 -13.48
CA THR A 96 14.78 -3.15 -12.03
C THR A 96 13.77 -2.14 -11.51
N SER A 97 13.30 -2.34 -10.27
CA SER A 97 12.44 -1.41 -9.55
C SER A 97 13.04 0.00 -9.51
N ASP A 98 14.30 0.13 -9.13
CA ASP A 98 15.01 1.42 -9.06
C ASP A 98 15.08 2.15 -10.41
N GLU A 99 15.42 1.43 -11.49
CA GLU A 99 15.46 2.02 -12.83
C GLU A 99 14.09 2.51 -13.28
N LEU A 100 13.03 1.73 -12.99
CA LEU A 100 11.66 2.13 -13.32
C LEU A 100 11.20 3.32 -12.48
N HIS A 101 11.51 3.35 -11.19
CA HIS A 101 11.21 4.47 -10.30
C HIS A 101 11.88 5.75 -10.79
N GLN A 102 13.17 5.74 -11.12
CA GLN A 102 13.89 6.88 -11.69
C GLN A 102 13.25 7.33 -13.02
N ARG A 103 12.81 6.39 -13.85
CA ARG A 103 12.09 6.71 -15.08
C ARG A 103 10.74 7.38 -14.81
N ILE A 104 9.97 6.89 -13.86
CA ILE A 104 8.69 7.52 -13.45
C ILE A 104 8.94 8.95 -12.96
N GLU A 105 9.92 9.14 -12.08
CA GLU A 105 10.29 10.44 -11.52
C GLU A 105 10.71 11.45 -12.59
N SER A 106 11.34 11.00 -13.69
CA SER A 106 11.75 11.87 -14.80
C SER A 106 10.60 12.55 -15.56
N TYR A 107 9.36 12.11 -15.36
CA TYR A 107 8.17 12.73 -15.95
C TYR A 107 7.59 13.88 -15.12
N TYR A 108 8.12 14.14 -13.93
CA TYR A 108 7.56 15.11 -12.99
C TYR A 108 8.56 16.14 -12.55
N ASP A 109 8.10 17.40 -12.45
CA ASP A 109 8.85 18.48 -11.83
C ASP A 109 8.50 18.55 -10.34
N GLY A 110 9.46 18.13 -9.50
CA GLY A 110 9.35 18.25 -8.03
C GLY A 110 8.83 17.02 -7.29
N GLU A 111 9.07 17.02 -5.97
CA GLU A 111 8.92 15.88 -5.07
C GLU A 111 7.92 16.16 -3.92
N ASN A 112 7.02 17.15 -4.09
CA ASN A 112 6.16 17.60 -2.98
C ASN A 112 4.67 17.26 -3.15
N LEU A 113 4.31 16.47 -4.16
CA LEU A 113 2.93 16.03 -4.40
C LEU A 113 2.83 14.51 -4.40
N PHE A 114 1.78 13.99 -3.77
CA PHE A 114 1.45 12.57 -3.86
C PHE A 114 1.14 12.16 -5.30
N ARG A 115 1.35 10.88 -5.62
CA ARG A 115 1.02 10.28 -6.90
C ARG A 115 0.45 8.89 -6.71
N SER A 116 -0.56 8.55 -7.50
CA SER A 116 -1.07 7.17 -7.57
C SER A 116 -0.32 6.41 -8.66
N ILE A 117 0.01 5.17 -8.39
CA ILE A 117 0.82 4.31 -9.26
C ILE A 117 0.05 3.05 -9.59
N LYS A 118 -0.03 2.72 -10.90
CA LYS A 118 -0.54 1.44 -11.39
C LYS A 118 0.41 0.91 -12.45
N ILE A 119 0.96 -0.30 -12.24
CA ILE A 119 1.87 -0.94 -13.19
C ILE A 119 1.33 -2.33 -13.49
N LYS A 120 0.80 -2.54 -14.69
CA LYS A 120 0.32 -3.84 -15.15
C LYS A 120 1.30 -4.44 -16.14
N GLY A 121 1.80 -5.65 -15.87
CA GLY A 121 2.82 -6.24 -16.73
C GLY A 121 3.22 -7.65 -16.38
N ILE A 122 4.33 -8.07 -16.98
CA ILE A 122 5.03 -9.33 -16.70
C ILE A 122 6.31 -8.97 -15.93
N PHE A 123 6.49 -9.61 -14.80
CA PHE A 123 7.64 -9.42 -13.93
C PHE A 123 8.50 -10.67 -13.99
N SER A 124 9.75 -10.53 -14.46
CA SER A 124 10.71 -11.63 -14.44
C SER A 124 11.07 -12.03 -13.02
N HIS A 125 11.01 -11.09 -12.08
CA HIS A 125 11.16 -11.32 -10.65
C HIS A 125 10.17 -10.45 -9.87
N MET A 126 9.53 -11.02 -8.85
CA MET A 126 8.69 -10.31 -7.88
C MET A 126 9.00 -10.80 -6.48
N HIS A 127 9.37 -9.89 -5.58
CA HIS A 127 9.62 -10.16 -4.18
C HIS A 127 8.62 -9.38 -3.32
N VAL A 128 7.86 -10.09 -2.50
CA VAL A 128 6.84 -9.52 -1.63
C VAL A 128 6.96 -10.04 -0.21
N ARG A 129 6.47 -9.26 0.74
CA ARG A 129 6.27 -9.67 2.13
C ARG A 129 4.83 -9.45 2.54
N MET A 130 4.42 -10.05 3.64
CA MET A 130 3.08 -9.90 4.22
C MET A 130 3.17 -9.77 5.71
N ILE A 131 2.49 -8.76 6.26
CA ILE A 131 2.42 -8.61 7.72
C ILE A 131 1.56 -9.74 8.30
N PRO A 132 2.04 -10.48 9.32
CA PRO A 132 1.24 -11.50 9.99
C PRO A 132 0.24 -10.85 10.94
N LYS A 133 -0.93 -11.48 11.10
CA LYS A 133 -1.94 -11.05 12.06
C LYS A 133 -1.34 -10.87 13.44
N SER A 134 -1.64 -9.74 14.09
CA SER A 134 -1.18 -9.43 15.44
C SER A 134 -2.26 -8.76 16.27
N ALA A 135 -2.22 -9.01 17.57
CA ALA A 135 -3.03 -8.24 18.53
C ALA A 135 -2.54 -6.80 18.61
N SER A 136 -3.45 -5.88 18.93
CA SER A 136 -3.10 -4.52 19.34
C SER A 136 -2.14 -4.57 20.54
N ASP A 137 -1.36 -3.51 20.76
CA ASP A 137 -0.34 -3.36 21.80
C ASP A 137 1.06 -3.97 21.52
N VAL A 138 1.21 -4.78 20.48
CA VAL A 138 2.52 -5.19 19.99
C VAL A 138 3.03 -4.13 18.99
N ARG A 139 4.25 -3.66 19.14
CA ARG A 139 4.82 -2.66 18.22
C ARG A 139 4.99 -3.26 16.81
N PHE A 140 4.70 -2.46 15.80
CA PHE A 140 4.76 -2.92 14.41
C PHE A 140 6.15 -3.48 14.04
N ALA A 141 7.23 -2.82 14.45
CA ALA A 141 8.60 -3.27 14.18
C ALA A 141 8.88 -4.69 14.73
N GLU A 142 8.24 -5.10 15.85
CA GLU A 142 8.35 -6.46 16.36
C GLU A 142 7.60 -7.46 15.49
N VAL A 143 6.41 -7.09 15.01
CA VAL A 143 5.62 -7.93 14.09
C VAL A 143 6.32 -8.03 12.75
N ALA A 144 6.82 -6.91 12.22
CA ALA A 144 7.53 -6.81 10.95
C ALA A 144 8.79 -7.71 10.91
N SER A 145 9.49 -7.86 12.03
CA SER A 145 10.67 -8.74 12.10
C SER A 145 10.37 -10.24 11.85
N ARG A 146 9.10 -10.63 11.80
CA ARG A 146 8.62 -12.00 11.59
C ARG A 146 7.78 -12.16 10.33
N GLN A 147 7.78 -11.16 9.45
CA GLN A 147 7.04 -11.20 8.20
C GLN A 147 7.56 -12.31 7.29
N PRO A 148 6.68 -13.18 6.76
CA PRO A 148 7.06 -14.10 5.71
C PRO A 148 7.29 -13.33 4.40
N GLU A 149 8.32 -13.73 3.69
CA GLU A 149 8.69 -13.21 2.38
C GLU A 149 8.51 -14.29 1.32
N TYR A 150 8.08 -13.89 0.14
CA TYR A 150 7.84 -14.80 -0.98
C TYR A 150 8.37 -14.19 -2.27
N THR A 151 8.88 -15.05 -3.15
CA THR A 151 9.32 -14.67 -4.49
C THR A 151 8.57 -15.43 -5.56
N ALA A 152 8.37 -14.81 -6.71
CA ALA A 152 7.83 -15.45 -7.90
C ALA A 152 8.62 -15.00 -9.13
N GLU A 153 8.77 -15.93 -10.07
CA GLU A 153 9.46 -15.68 -11.34
C GLU A 153 8.46 -15.72 -12.51
N ASN A 154 8.65 -14.81 -13.49
CA ASN A 154 7.85 -14.74 -14.71
C ASN A 154 6.34 -14.66 -14.43
N ILE A 155 5.95 -13.78 -13.51
CA ILE A 155 4.57 -13.62 -13.05
C ILE A 155 3.89 -12.42 -13.70
N SER A 156 2.65 -12.60 -14.16
CA SER A 156 1.79 -11.53 -14.66
C SER A 156 0.95 -10.95 -13.53
N GLY A 157 0.80 -9.63 -13.48
CA GLY A 157 -0.01 -9.01 -12.45
C GLY A 157 0.03 -7.48 -12.49
N THR A 158 -0.46 -6.90 -11.40
CA THR A 158 -0.57 -5.46 -11.26
C THR A 158 0.04 -5.00 -9.92
N ILE A 159 0.92 -4.01 -9.98
CA ILE A 159 1.33 -3.22 -8.83
C ILE A 159 0.36 -2.06 -8.70
N VAL A 160 -0.14 -1.83 -7.48
CA VAL A 160 -0.88 -0.65 -7.07
C VAL A 160 -0.13 0.06 -5.97
N GLY A 161 -0.16 1.40 -5.94
CA GLY A 161 0.57 2.11 -4.91
C GLY A 161 0.38 3.60 -4.89
N ILE A 162 1.01 4.18 -3.87
CA ILE A 162 1.06 5.63 -3.66
C ILE A 162 2.53 6.02 -3.46
N TRP A 163 2.97 7.02 -4.21
CA TRP A 163 4.20 7.74 -3.91
C TRP A 163 3.89 8.92 -3.01
N THR A 164 4.59 9.01 -1.88
CA THR A 164 4.36 10.00 -0.83
C THR A 164 5.57 10.90 -0.66
N PRO A 165 5.41 12.25 -0.67
CA PRO A 165 6.49 13.17 -0.36
C PRO A 165 7.05 13.00 1.06
N GLU A 166 8.36 13.20 1.24
CA GLU A 166 9.06 13.09 2.53
C GLU A 166 8.41 13.91 3.65
N ILE A 167 7.84 15.08 3.32
CA ILE A 167 7.15 15.96 4.28
C ILE A 167 5.94 15.29 4.96
N PHE A 168 5.39 14.23 4.38
CA PHE A 168 4.26 13.47 4.91
C PHE A 168 4.66 12.15 5.57
N HIS A 169 5.96 11.90 5.76
CA HIS A 169 6.44 10.71 6.45
C HIS A 169 5.89 10.62 7.88
N GLY A 170 5.22 9.51 8.20
CA GLY A 170 4.49 9.29 9.45
C GLY A 170 2.96 9.47 9.29
N VAL A 171 2.50 10.30 8.35
CA VAL A 171 1.11 10.27 7.89
C VAL A 171 0.94 9.07 6.97
N SER A 172 1.86 8.89 6.02
CA SER A 172 2.01 7.73 5.13
C SER A 172 3.49 7.30 5.08
N VAL A 173 3.85 6.30 4.29
CA VAL A 173 5.24 5.93 3.99
C VAL A 173 5.80 6.92 2.98
N ALA A 174 6.93 7.58 3.27
CA ALA A 174 7.61 8.40 2.28
C ALA A 174 8.24 7.55 1.17
N GLY A 175 8.19 8.03 -0.07
CA GLY A 175 8.61 7.27 -1.24
C GLY A 175 7.51 6.37 -1.80
N TYR A 176 7.89 5.26 -2.41
CA TYR A 176 6.99 4.28 -3.01
C TYR A 176 6.46 3.30 -1.97
N HIS A 177 5.14 3.31 -1.75
CA HIS A 177 4.45 2.26 -1.02
C HIS A 177 3.62 1.46 -2.03
N LEU A 178 4.02 0.23 -2.28
CA LEU A 178 3.52 -0.58 -3.39
C LEU A 178 3.04 -1.95 -2.91
N HIS A 179 1.88 -2.38 -3.41
CA HIS A 179 1.38 -3.74 -3.26
C HIS A 179 1.22 -4.40 -4.63
N PHE A 180 1.45 -5.69 -4.72
CA PHE A 180 1.32 -6.50 -5.92
C PHE A 180 0.18 -7.51 -5.80
N ILE A 181 -0.50 -7.77 -6.92
CA ILE A 181 -1.46 -8.86 -7.07
C ILE A 181 -1.30 -9.51 -8.45
N SER A 182 -1.18 -10.84 -8.49
CA SER A 182 -1.11 -11.60 -9.74
C SER A 182 -2.45 -11.70 -10.45
N ASP A 183 -2.43 -11.83 -11.78
CA ASP A 183 -3.66 -11.92 -12.59
C ASP A 183 -4.51 -13.16 -12.25
N ASP A 184 -3.90 -14.23 -11.76
CA ASP A 184 -4.58 -15.47 -11.32
C ASP A 184 -5.05 -15.43 -9.86
N LEU A 185 -4.82 -14.31 -9.14
CA LEU A 185 -5.14 -14.12 -7.73
C LEU A 185 -4.49 -15.16 -6.79
N ALA A 186 -3.35 -15.72 -7.17
CA ALA A 186 -2.65 -16.74 -6.38
C ALA A 186 -1.42 -16.21 -5.64
N PHE A 187 -0.98 -14.99 -5.97
CA PHE A 187 0.21 -14.37 -5.39
C PHE A 187 -0.01 -12.87 -5.23
N GLY A 188 0.42 -12.29 -4.10
CA GLY A 188 0.32 -10.85 -3.83
C GLY A 188 1.03 -10.50 -2.54
N GLY A 189 1.10 -9.21 -2.20
CA GLY A 189 1.71 -8.71 -0.97
C GLY A 189 2.30 -7.32 -1.11
N HIS A 190 2.95 -6.84 -0.04
CA HIS A 190 3.75 -5.62 -0.04
C HIS A 190 5.03 -5.84 -0.84
N VAL A 191 5.28 -4.98 -1.81
CA VAL A 191 6.42 -5.12 -2.74
C VAL A 191 7.72 -4.70 -2.05
N MET A 192 8.69 -5.61 -2.06
CA MET A 192 10.06 -5.35 -1.59
C MET A 192 10.97 -4.98 -2.74
N ASP A 193 10.87 -5.74 -3.84
CA ASP A 193 11.66 -5.55 -5.04
C ASP A 193 11.01 -6.25 -6.23
N TYR A 194 11.34 -5.81 -7.44
CA TYR A 194 10.88 -6.46 -8.67
C TYR A 194 11.79 -6.15 -9.86
N ILE A 195 11.69 -7.02 -10.87
CA ILE A 195 12.22 -6.77 -12.21
C ILE A 195 11.06 -6.91 -13.19
N ILE A 196 10.73 -5.83 -13.88
CA ILE A 196 9.66 -5.83 -14.88
C ILE A 196 10.27 -6.18 -16.27
N SER A 197 9.71 -7.18 -16.94
CA SER A 197 10.09 -7.50 -18.32
C SER A 197 9.40 -6.60 -19.33
N GLU A 198 8.09 -6.45 -19.20
CA GLU A 198 7.28 -5.50 -19.98
C GLU A 198 5.98 -5.15 -19.25
N GLY A 199 5.44 -3.96 -19.52
CA GLY A 199 4.18 -3.55 -18.92
C GLY A 199 3.71 -2.19 -19.35
N MET A 200 2.54 -1.82 -18.83
CA MET A 200 1.96 -0.49 -18.90
C MET A 200 2.13 0.18 -17.54
N VAL A 201 2.70 1.35 -17.53
CA VAL A 201 2.88 2.19 -16.34
C VAL A 201 1.93 3.37 -16.44
N GLU A 202 1.14 3.55 -15.41
CA GLU A 202 0.16 4.62 -15.25
C GLU A 202 0.45 5.37 -13.96
N VAL A 203 0.57 6.70 -14.03
CA VAL A 203 0.82 7.56 -12.88
C VAL A 203 -0.18 8.70 -12.89
N GLY A 204 -0.91 8.85 -11.78
CA GLY A 204 -1.91 9.90 -11.59
C GLY A 204 -1.47 10.94 -10.59
N PRO A 205 -1.73 12.24 -10.83
CA PRO A 205 -1.49 13.30 -9.87
C PRO A 205 -2.49 13.22 -8.71
N VAL A 206 -2.13 13.79 -7.58
CA VAL A 206 -3.01 13.96 -6.43
C VAL A 206 -3.07 15.45 -6.07
N ASP A 207 -4.27 16.04 -6.18
CA ASP A 207 -4.51 17.45 -5.90
C ASP A 207 -4.94 17.72 -4.46
N GLN A 208 -5.54 16.69 -3.80
CA GLN A 208 -6.12 16.82 -2.49
C GLN A 208 -5.92 15.54 -1.66
N LEU A 209 -5.51 15.71 -0.40
CA LEU A 209 -5.54 14.66 0.62
C LEU A 209 -6.79 14.83 1.51
N ASP A 210 -7.68 13.83 1.51
CA ASP A 210 -8.80 13.70 2.47
C ASP A 210 -8.36 12.76 3.58
N GLN A 211 -7.83 13.31 4.68
CA GLN A 211 -7.37 12.55 5.83
C GLN A 211 -8.49 12.37 6.84
N ARG A 212 -8.88 11.13 7.12
CA ARG A 212 -9.86 10.80 8.16
C ARG A 212 -9.22 10.06 9.33
N PHE A 213 -9.79 10.27 10.52
CA PHE A 213 -9.28 9.70 11.77
C PHE A 213 -10.37 8.86 12.46
N PRO A 214 -9.98 7.83 13.24
CA PRO A 214 -10.90 6.98 14.01
C PRO A 214 -11.43 7.73 15.25
N ILE A 215 -12.26 8.73 15.04
CA ILE A 215 -12.74 9.68 16.08
C ILE A 215 -13.57 9.02 17.18
N GLN A 216 -14.04 7.79 17.01
CA GLN A 216 -14.78 7.03 18.01
C GLN A 216 -13.95 5.96 18.70
N ASP A 217 -12.73 5.72 18.24
CA ASP A 217 -11.84 4.72 18.83
C ASP A 217 -11.14 5.30 20.06
N ARG A 218 -11.48 4.75 21.23
CA ARG A 218 -10.89 5.18 22.49
C ARG A 218 -9.40 4.87 22.60
N GLN A 219 -8.91 3.80 21.97
CA GLN A 219 -7.49 3.49 21.96
C GLN A 219 -6.73 4.57 21.21
N TYR A 220 -7.20 4.96 20.02
CA TYR A 220 -6.63 6.06 19.26
C TYR A 220 -6.67 7.41 20.01
N LEU A 221 -7.84 7.78 20.56
CA LEU A 221 -8.03 9.08 21.23
C LEU A 221 -7.15 9.29 22.46
N PHE A 222 -6.78 8.22 23.16
CA PHE A 222 -5.96 8.30 24.40
C PHE A 222 -4.55 7.76 24.21
N ALA A 223 -4.15 7.31 23.01
CA ALA A 223 -2.81 6.88 22.71
C ALA A 223 -1.82 8.04 22.91
N LYS A 224 -0.62 7.70 23.40
CA LYS A 224 0.49 8.64 23.49
C LYS A 224 1.51 8.27 22.46
N PHE A 225 1.72 9.15 21.49
CA PHE A 225 2.69 8.94 20.42
C PHE A 225 4.02 9.62 20.75
N ASN A 226 5.10 8.90 20.56
CA ASN A 226 6.44 9.45 20.51
C ASN A 226 6.86 9.57 19.03
N ALA A 227 6.85 10.79 18.49
CA ALA A 227 7.11 11.03 17.07
C ALA A 227 8.48 10.48 16.60
N LYS A 228 9.50 10.49 17.48
CA LYS A 228 10.83 9.94 17.16
C LYS A 228 10.78 8.42 17.03
N GLU A 229 10.17 7.74 18.00
CA GLU A 229 10.02 6.27 17.96
C GLU A 229 9.18 5.80 16.78
N VAL A 230 8.08 6.53 16.47
CA VAL A 230 7.22 6.24 15.32
C VAL A 230 8.01 6.32 14.01
N ARG A 231 8.84 7.36 13.84
CA ARG A 231 9.68 7.51 12.65
C ARG A 231 10.70 6.37 12.53
N GLU A 232 11.41 6.06 13.62
CA GLU A 232 12.35 4.93 13.65
C GLU A 232 11.70 3.58 13.35
N ASP A 233 10.44 3.39 13.75
CA ASP A 233 9.69 2.16 13.47
C ASP A 233 9.26 2.07 12.00
N ILE A 234 8.89 3.20 11.39
CA ILE A 234 8.58 3.25 9.95
C ILE A 234 9.83 2.90 9.14
N ASP A 235 10.96 3.58 9.41
CA ASP A 235 12.24 3.36 8.70
C ASP A 235 12.75 1.90 8.79
N LYS A 236 12.30 1.13 9.78
CA LYS A 236 12.66 -0.30 9.93
C LYS A 236 11.65 -1.24 9.27
N ALA A 237 10.44 -0.77 9.09
CA ALA A 237 9.32 -1.58 8.66
C ALA A 237 9.07 -1.49 7.16
N GLU A 238 9.57 -0.47 6.51
CA GLU A 238 9.45 -0.15 5.09
C GLU A 238 10.81 -0.18 4.40
#